data_ce0a97cdfc2cf5e2220e0079e6f6bfe7
#
_entry.id   ce0a97cdfc2cf5e2220e0079e6f6bfe7
#
_cell.length_a   1.000
_cell.length_b   1.000
_cell.length_c   1.000
_cell.angle_alpha   90.00
_cell.angle_beta   90.00
_cell.angle_gamma   90.00
#
_symmetry.space_group_name_H-M   'P 1'
#
loop_
_entity.id
_entity.type
_entity.pdbx_description
1 polymer ?
#
loop_
_entity_poly.entity_id
_entity_poly.type
_entity_poly.pdbx_seq_one_letter_code
_entity_poly.pdbx_strand_id
1 'polypeptide(L)'
;MIINSIKEKDDIKHFVMYVLIGIVAVGSDNVIFNYLRNFNLSMYVSNFISVNCGLTVSFICNTFINFKKPDNLVKIGGYFFIIGYIGMSISMVFLHYRVIFINISESLTKLISTAISGLMQFTLNKVITFRE
;
A
#
# COMPACT_ATOMS: atom_id res chain seq x y z
N MET A 1 26.99 3.93 19.77
CA MET A 1 25.87 4.41 20.59
C MET A 1 25.16 5.60 19.95
N ILE A 2 25.85 6.69 19.60
CA ILE A 2 25.25 7.85 18.91
C ILE A 2 24.73 7.46 17.51
N ILE A 3 25.50 6.67 16.76
CA ILE A 3 25.11 6.21 15.40
C ILE A 3 23.84 5.35 15.44
N ASN A 4 23.73 4.45 16.43
CA ASN A 4 22.53 3.62 16.59
C ASN A 4 21.29 4.44 16.96
N SER A 5 21.46 5.47 17.79
CA SER A 5 20.38 6.37 18.19
C SER A 5 19.90 7.22 17.01
N ILE A 6 20.80 7.69 16.16
CA ILE A 6 20.46 8.46 14.95
C ILE A 6 19.71 7.56 13.96
N LYS A 7 20.21 6.33 13.75
CA LYS A 7 19.56 5.35 12.87
C LYS A 7 18.16 5.01 13.35
N GLU A 8 17.98 4.82 14.65
CA GLU A 8 16.67 4.54 15.25
C GLU A 8 15.69 5.69 15.03
N LYS A 9 16.14 6.92 15.17
CA LYS A 9 15.31 8.11 14.90
C LYS A 9 14.92 8.20 13.43
N ASP A 10 15.84 7.89 12.52
CA ASP A 10 15.58 7.90 11.09
C ASP A 10 14.60 6.79 10.71
N ASP A 11 14.72 5.62 11.31
CA ASP A 11 13.79 4.50 11.11
C ASP A 11 12.37 4.87 11.56
N ILE A 12 12.23 5.52 12.71
CA ILE A 12 10.93 5.99 13.21
C ILE A 12 10.34 7.03 12.28
N LYS A 13 11.17 7.99 11.80
CA LYS A 13 10.74 9.01 10.86
C LYS A 13 10.23 8.39 9.55
N HIS A 14 10.97 7.45 9.00
CA HIS A 14 10.55 6.75 7.78
C HIS A 14 9.25 5.97 7.98
N PHE A 15 9.09 5.34 9.13
CA PHE A 15 7.85 4.63 9.48
C PHE A 15 6.66 5.59 9.55
N VAL A 16 6.81 6.70 10.28
CA VAL A 16 5.73 7.71 10.42
C VAL A 16 5.35 8.28 9.06
N MET A 17 6.34 8.64 8.25
CA MET A 17 6.08 9.15 6.89
C MET A 17 5.41 8.10 6.02
N TYR A 18 5.82 6.84 6.10
CA TYR A 18 5.18 5.76 5.36
C TYR A 18 3.71 5.60 5.75
N VAL A 19 3.40 5.68 7.04
CA VAL A 19 2.02 5.61 7.54
C VAL A 19 1.19 6.79 7.02
N LEU A 20 1.72 8.01 7.07
CA LEU A 20 1.03 9.21 6.57
C LEU A 20 0.76 9.11 5.06
N ILE A 21 1.76 8.72 4.30
CA ILE A 21 1.64 8.49 2.85
C ILE A 21 0.65 7.36 2.60
N GLY A 22 0.71 6.30 3.39
CA GLY A 22 -0.20 5.17 3.31
C GLY A 22 -1.65 5.57 3.55
N ILE A 23 -1.92 6.47 4.48
CA ILE A 23 -3.27 6.99 4.72
C ILE A 23 -3.82 7.68 3.47
N VAL A 24 -3.01 8.50 2.82
CA VAL A 24 -3.40 9.18 1.56
C VAL A 24 -3.62 8.16 0.45
N ALA A 25 -2.72 7.19 0.31
CA ALA A 25 -2.81 6.15 -0.72
C ALA A 25 -4.04 5.26 -0.51
N VAL A 26 -4.30 4.83 0.72
CA VAL A 26 -5.47 4.02 1.08
C VAL A 26 -6.76 4.81 0.89
N GLY A 27 -6.75 6.08 1.26
CA GLY A 27 -7.89 6.96 1.01
C GLY A 27 -8.22 7.07 -0.47
N SER A 28 -7.20 7.30 -1.31
CA SER A 28 -7.34 7.34 -2.77
C SER A 28 -7.86 6.02 -3.33
N ASP A 29 -7.27 4.91 -2.89
CA ASP A 29 -7.70 3.56 -3.27
C ASP A 29 -9.18 3.34 -2.94
N ASN A 30 -9.59 3.62 -1.72
CA ASN A 30 -10.96 3.41 -1.27
C ASN A 30 -11.96 4.30 -2.03
N VAL A 31 -11.65 5.57 -2.23
CA VAL A 31 -12.50 6.49 -2.99
C VAL A 31 -12.70 5.99 -4.43
N ILE A 32 -11.61 5.61 -5.09
CA ILE A 32 -11.66 5.10 -6.46
C ILE A 32 -12.42 3.78 -6.52
N PHE A 33 -12.17 2.87 -5.59
CA PHE A 33 -12.89 1.59 -5.51
C PHE A 33 -14.41 1.81 -5.42
N ASN A 34 -14.87 2.62 -4.48
CA ASN A 34 -16.29 2.88 -4.30
C ASN A 34 -16.91 3.60 -5.50
N TYR A 35 -16.17 4.54 -6.09
CA TYR A 35 -16.60 5.22 -7.30
C TYR A 35 -16.82 4.25 -8.45
N LEU A 36 -15.87 3.35 -8.70
CA LEU A 36 -15.97 2.34 -9.75
C LEU A 36 -17.10 1.35 -9.49
N ARG A 37 -17.31 0.95 -8.23
CA ARG A 37 -18.44 0.08 -7.87
C ARG A 37 -19.78 0.74 -8.16
N ASN A 38 -19.89 2.04 -8.04
CA ASN A 38 -21.12 2.77 -8.37
C ASN A 38 -21.42 2.74 -9.87
N PHE A 39 -20.43 2.51 -10.73
CA PHE A 39 -20.63 2.30 -12.16
C PHE A 39 -20.89 0.83 -12.54
N ASN A 40 -21.23 0.00 -11.57
CA ASN A 40 -21.51 -1.43 -11.77
C ASN A 40 -20.32 -2.25 -12.30
N LEU A 41 -19.09 -1.75 -12.12
CA LEU A 41 -17.90 -2.56 -12.38
C LEU A 41 -17.77 -3.64 -11.30
N SER A 42 -17.23 -4.80 -11.68
CA SER A 42 -17.07 -5.89 -10.74
C SER A 42 -16.15 -5.50 -9.59
N MET A 43 -16.33 -6.15 -8.44
CA MET A 43 -15.49 -5.96 -7.25
C MET A 43 -14.00 -6.19 -7.56
N TYR A 44 -13.69 -7.20 -8.34
CA TYR A 44 -12.31 -7.56 -8.68
C TYR A 44 -11.66 -6.53 -9.61
N VAL A 45 -12.36 -6.07 -10.65
CA VAL A 45 -11.86 -5.05 -11.56
C VAL A 45 -11.70 -3.71 -10.84
N SER A 46 -12.68 -3.34 -10.01
CA SER A 46 -12.61 -2.12 -9.22
C SER A 46 -11.42 -2.12 -8.26
N ASN A 47 -11.18 -3.25 -7.60
CA ASN A 47 -10.04 -3.40 -6.68
C ASN A 47 -8.71 -3.34 -7.43
N PHE A 48 -8.61 -3.99 -8.60
CA PHE A 48 -7.39 -3.96 -9.41
C PHE A 48 -7.03 -2.52 -9.81
N ILE A 49 -7.98 -1.76 -10.33
CA ILE A 49 -7.76 -0.38 -10.76
C ILE A 49 -7.42 0.52 -9.56
N SER A 50 -8.20 0.43 -8.49
CA SER A 50 -8.03 1.30 -7.33
C SER A 50 -6.71 1.06 -6.61
N VAL A 51 -6.30 -0.20 -6.47
CA VAL A 51 -5.01 -0.56 -5.84
C VAL A 51 -3.84 -0.01 -6.68
N ASN A 52 -3.91 -0.11 -8.00
CA ASN A 52 -2.86 0.45 -8.86
C ASN A 52 -2.73 1.96 -8.69
N CYS A 53 -3.85 2.68 -8.56
CA CYS A 53 -3.83 4.12 -8.28
C CYS A 53 -3.20 4.41 -6.92
N GLY A 54 -3.60 3.69 -5.89
CA GLY A 54 -3.04 3.83 -4.55
C GLY A 54 -1.54 3.51 -4.50
N LEU A 55 -1.12 2.43 -5.16
CA LEU A 55 0.29 2.05 -5.26
C LEU A 55 1.12 3.12 -5.96
N THR A 56 0.59 3.73 -7.01
CA THR A 56 1.27 4.81 -7.74
C THR A 56 1.49 6.02 -6.84
N VAL A 57 0.46 6.44 -6.11
CA VAL A 57 0.56 7.54 -5.15
C VAL A 57 1.60 7.20 -4.07
N SER A 58 1.52 6.01 -3.49
CA SER A 58 2.44 5.57 -2.45
C SER A 58 3.87 5.48 -2.96
N PHE A 59 4.08 4.95 -4.16
CA PHE A 59 5.41 4.83 -4.77
C PHE A 59 6.05 6.21 -4.96
N ILE A 60 5.33 7.13 -5.58
CA ILE A 60 5.85 8.47 -5.87
C ILE A 60 6.21 9.18 -4.55
N CYS A 61 5.29 9.19 -3.60
CA CYS A 61 5.52 9.87 -2.33
C CYS A 61 6.65 9.25 -1.51
N ASN A 62 6.72 7.92 -1.43
CA ASN A 62 7.79 7.26 -0.68
C ASN A 62 9.14 7.44 -1.35
N THR A 63 9.21 7.34 -2.67
CA THR A 63 10.47 7.45 -3.40
C THR A 63 11.07 8.85 -3.31
N PHE A 64 10.25 9.89 -3.51
CA PHE A 64 10.74 11.27 -3.60
C PHE A 64 10.68 12.05 -2.29
N ILE A 65 9.75 11.75 -1.41
CA ILE A 65 9.52 12.51 -0.17
C ILE A 65 10.06 11.78 1.05
N ASN A 66 9.71 10.51 1.22
CA ASN A 66 10.06 9.76 2.42
C ASN A 66 11.50 9.25 2.40
N PHE A 67 11.79 8.32 1.51
CA PHE A 67 13.12 7.68 1.44
C PHE A 67 14.13 8.48 0.62
N LYS A 68 13.66 9.38 -0.23
CA LYS A 68 14.49 10.26 -1.08
C LYS A 68 15.54 9.50 -1.88
N LYS A 69 15.12 8.40 -2.51
CA LYS A 69 15.98 7.55 -3.35
C LYS A 69 15.44 7.46 -4.77
N PRO A 70 15.53 8.54 -5.56
CA PRO A 70 15.01 8.54 -6.94
C PRO A 70 15.91 7.82 -7.95
N ASP A 71 17.01 7.21 -7.50
CA ASP A 71 17.94 6.49 -8.39
C ASP A 71 17.35 5.13 -8.80
N ASN A 72 17.60 4.71 -10.03
CA ASN A 72 17.11 3.43 -10.56
C ASN A 72 15.59 3.24 -10.41
N LEU A 73 14.81 4.21 -10.84
CA LEU A 73 13.35 4.21 -10.69
C LEU A 73 12.70 2.94 -11.24
N VAL A 74 13.24 2.37 -12.35
CA VAL A 74 12.69 1.15 -12.93
C VAL A 74 12.84 -0.03 -11.98
N LYS A 75 14.02 -0.18 -11.38
CA LYS A 75 14.30 -1.28 -10.44
C LYS A 75 13.50 -1.12 -9.14
N ILE A 76 13.52 0.06 -8.56
CA ILE A 76 12.77 0.40 -7.33
C ILE A 76 11.28 0.24 -7.57
N GLY A 77 10.78 0.78 -8.68
CA GLY A 77 9.38 0.64 -9.09
C GLY A 77 8.98 -0.80 -9.27
N GLY A 78 9.84 -1.61 -9.92
CA GLY A 78 9.59 -3.03 -10.10
C GLY A 78 9.39 -3.75 -8.76
N TYR A 79 10.29 -3.56 -7.81
CA TYR A 79 10.16 -4.16 -6.47
C TYR A 79 8.93 -3.66 -5.74
N PHE A 80 8.68 -2.36 -5.77
CA PHE A 80 7.56 -1.74 -5.07
C PHE A 80 6.22 -2.29 -5.57
N PHE A 81 6.06 -2.36 -6.90
CA PHE A 81 4.82 -2.85 -7.50
C PHE A 81 4.63 -4.36 -7.33
N ILE A 82 5.69 -5.16 -7.38
CA ILE A 82 5.60 -6.60 -7.08
C ILE A 82 5.12 -6.81 -5.65
N ILE A 83 5.70 -6.10 -4.69
CA ILE A 83 5.29 -6.17 -3.28
C ILE A 83 3.84 -5.69 -3.14
N GLY A 84 3.47 -4.63 -3.84
CA GLY A 84 2.10 -4.11 -3.86
C GLY A 84 1.09 -5.11 -4.41
N TYR A 85 1.47 -5.84 -5.46
CA TYR A 85 0.60 -6.88 -6.04
C TYR A 85 0.44 -8.10 -5.12
N ILE A 86 1.43 -8.42 -4.31
CA ILE A 86 1.28 -9.42 -3.25
C ILE A 86 0.22 -8.92 -2.25
N GLY A 87 0.30 -7.66 -1.85
CA GLY A 87 -0.72 -7.04 -0.99
C GLY A 87 -2.11 -7.01 -1.62
N MET A 88 -2.19 -6.71 -2.92
CA MET A 88 -3.45 -6.75 -3.67
C MET A 88 -4.06 -8.15 -3.67
N SER A 89 -3.24 -9.17 -3.85
CA SER A 89 -3.70 -10.57 -3.83
C SER A 89 -4.30 -10.92 -2.47
N ILE A 90 -3.69 -10.48 -1.37
CA ILE A 90 -4.23 -10.63 -0.02
C ILE A 90 -5.58 -9.93 0.09
N SER A 91 -5.68 -8.69 -0.38
CA SER A 91 -6.94 -7.92 -0.39
C SER A 91 -8.04 -8.63 -1.18
N MET A 92 -7.71 -9.18 -2.34
CA MET A 92 -8.66 -9.94 -3.17
C MET A 92 -9.19 -11.17 -2.44
N VAL A 93 -8.33 -11.89 -1.74
CA VAL A 93 -8.73 -13.06 -0.95
C VAL A 93 -9.71 -12.65 0.15
N PHE A 94 -9.43 -11.58 0.88
CA PHE A 94 -10.34 -11.06 1.90
C PHE A 94 -11.69 -10.65 1.34
N LEU A 95 -11.71 -9.96 0.21
CA LEU A 95 -12.94 -9.54 -0.47
C LEU A 95 -13.75 -10.73 -0.95
N HIS A 96 -13.09 -11.76 -1.46
CA HIS A 96 -13.75 -12.98 -1.92
C HIS A 96 -14.42 -13.72 -0.75
N TYR A 97 -13.68 -13.95 0.33
CA TYR A 97 -14.19 -14.70 1.48
C TYR A 97 -15.23 -13.94 2.31
N ARG A 98 -15.23 -12.62 2.28
CA ARG A 98 -16.25 -11.84 2.98
C ARG A 98 -17.66 -12.18 2.50
N VAL A 99 -17.81 -12.45 1.20
CA VAL A 99 -19.10 -12.82 0.59
C VAL A 99 -19.60 -14.16 1.12
N ILE A 100 -18.67 -15.06 1.45
CA ILE A 100 -18.99 -16.44 1.84
C ILE A 100 -19.19 -16.56 3.37
N PHE A 101 -18.32 -15.92 4.16
CA PHE A 101 -18.24 -16.20 5.60
C PHE A 101 -18.71 -15.07 6.52
N ILE A 102 -18.65 -13.82 6.09
CA ILE A 102 -18.88 -12.67 6.97
C ILE A 102 -19.71 -11.62 6.24
N ASN A 103 -20.80 -11.21 6.87
CA ASN A 103 -21.70 -10.20 6.30
C ASN A 103 -21.21 -8.78 6.63
N ILE A 104 -20.01 -8.43 6.18
CA ILE A 104 -19.40 -7.11 6.34
C ILE A 104 -19.40 -6.38 5.00
N SER A 105 -19.48 -5.03 5.01
CA SER A 105 -19.46 -4.25 3.77
C SER A 105 -18.15 -4.41 3.01
N GLU A 106 -18.20 -4.31 1.68
CA GLU A 106 -17.02 -4.39 0.82
C GLU A 106 -15.98 -3.31 1.20
N SER A 107 -16.43 -2.09 1.43
CA SER A 107 -15.55 -0.98 1.80
C SER A 107 -14.79 -1.23 3.10
N LEU A 108 -15.48 -1.73 4.12
CA LEU A 108 -14.86 -2.02 5.42
C LEU A 108 -13.87 -3.17 5.30
N THR A 109 -14.24 -4.24 4.59
CA THR A 109 -13.36 -5.38 4.33
C THR A 109 -12.10 -4.94 3.59
N LYS A 110 -12.26 -4.13 2.55
CA LYS A 110 -11.14 -3.59 1.80
C LYS A 110 -10.22 -2.74 2.67
N LEU A 111 -10.79 -1.88 3.49
CA LEU A 111 -10.02 -1.02 4.40
C LEU A 111 -9.19 -1.85 5.39
N ILE A 112 -9.79 -2.86 6.01
CA ILE A 112 -9.11 -3.74 6.96
C ILE A 112 -8.00 -4.53 6.26
N SER A 113 -8.29 -5.14 5.11
CA SER A 113 -7.30 -5.92 4.37
C SER A 113 -6.14 -5.05 3.87
N THR A 114 -6.42 -3.83 3.46
CA THR A 114 -5.40 -2.87 3.03
C THR A 114 -4.50 -2.46 4.20
N ALA A 115 -5.06 -2.26 5.39
CA ALA A 115 -4.27 -1.97 6.59
C ALA A 115 -3.33 -3.13 6.94
N ILE A 116 -3.80 -4.36 6.90
CA ILE A 116 -2.99 -5.56 7.17
C ILE A 116 -1.89 -5.72 6.13
N SER A 117 -2.23 -5.64 4.85
CA SER A 117 -1.25 -5.76 3.76
C SER A 117 -0.26 -4.60 3.75
N GLY A 118 -0.68 -3.42 4.18
CA GLY A 118 0.16 -2.23 4.27
C GLY A 118 1.33 -2.40 5.24
N LEU A 119 1.10 -3.04 6.38
CA LEU A 119 2.16 -3.34 7.35
C LEU A 119 3.21 -4.29 6.74
N MET A 120 2.76 -5.31 6.03
CA MET A 120 3.65 -6.24 5.33
C MET A 120 4.43 -5.52 4.23
N GLN A 121 3.74 -4.69 3.44
CA GLN A 121 4.36 -3.91 2.37
C GLN A 121 5.41 -2.94 2.91
N PHE A 122 5.15 -2.29 4.03
CA PHE A 122 6.14 -1.41 4.66
C PHE A 122 7.42 -2.17 4.97
N THR A 123 7.30 -3.31 5.64
CA THR A 123 8.46 -4.12 6.02
C THR A 123 9.25 -4.58 4.80
N LEU A 124 8.57 -5.11 3.79
CA LEU A 124 9.21 -5.59 2.57
C LEU A 124 9.82 -4.46 1.75
N ASN A 125 9.14 -3.33 1.63
CA ASN A 125 9.67 -2.19 0.89
C ASN A 125 10.90 -1.59 1.58
N LYS A 126 10.90 -1.50 2.90
CA LYS A 126 12.05 -1.00 3.66
C LYS A 126 13.27 -1.90 3.46
N VAL A 127 13.08 -3.21 3.51
CA VAL A 127 14.18 -4.19 3.44
C VAL A 127 14.65 -4.41 2.00
N ILE A 128 13.75 -4.40 1.03
CA ILE A 128 14.05 -4.79 -0.36
C ILE A 128 14.12 -3.59 -1.29
N THR A 129 13.06 -2.77 -1.34
CA THR A 129 12.90 -1.69 -2.32
C THR A 129 13.80 -0.50 -2.00
N PHE A 130 13.68 0.01 -0.79
CA PHE A 130 14.39 1.22 -0.33
C PHE A 130 15.54 0.83 0.62
N ARG A 131 16.30 -0.16 0.22
CA ARG A 131 17.43 -0.67 1.01
C ARG A 131 18.39 0.47 1.36
N GLU A 132 18.65 0.65 2.64
CA GLU A 132 19.63 1.60 3.17
C GLU A 132 20.96 0.94 3.51
#